data_ef0f1b9108c4f475de4b04679f09068c
#
_entry.id   ef0f1b9108c4f475de4b04679f09068c
#
_cell.length_a   1.000
_cell.length_b   1.000
_cell.length_c   1.000
_cell.angle_alpha   90.00
_cell.angle_beta   90.00
_cell.angle_gamma   90.00
#
_symmetry.space_group_name_H-M   'P 1'
#
loop_
_entity.id
_entity.type
_entity.pdbx_description
1 polymer ?
#
loop_
_entity_poly.entity_id
_entity_poly.type
_entity_poly.pdbx_seq_one_letter_code
_entity_poly.pdbx_strand_id
1 'polypeptide(L)'
;MATLTTATREPSVEVVAPGHDTGRGASRVLVMSTLAFTVMFAVWLMFGILGIPIQKELGLSDVELSWITAVAVLNGSIWRLPAGMLTDRIGGRKVTIFMLATTAIPAFFVAKANSYVMLLILAFLVGFAGNLFSVGIAWNAAWYGRRRQGFALGVFGAG
;
A
#
# COMPACT_ATOMS: atom_id res chain seq x y z
N MET A 1 23.76 -50.27 37.21
CA MET A 1 22.46 -49.86 36.71
C MET A 1 22.62 -48.43 36.21
N ALA A 2 22.97 -48.27 34.95
CA ALA A 2 23.33 -46.99 34.35
C ALA A 2 22.11 -46.49 33.50
N THR A 3 21.51 -45.41 33.95
CA THR A 3 20.39 -44.72 33.26
C THR A 3 20.93 -43.87 32.14
N LEU A 4 20.74 -44.32 30.90
CA LEU A 4 20.99 -43.56 29.68
C LEU A 4 19.92 -42.47 29.55
N THR A 5 20.27 -41.24 29.85
CA THR A 5 19.44 -40.06 29.53
C THR A 5 19.61 -39.76 28.06
N THR A 6 18.62 -40.14 27.26
CA THR A 6 18.53 -39.78 25.83
C THR A 6 18.13 -38.34 25.76
N ALA A 7 19.08 -37.44 25.56
CA ALA A 7 18.81 -36.05 25.23
C ALA A 7 18.22 -36.00 23.82
N THR A 8 16.93 -35.86 23.70
CA THR A 8 16.23 -35.51 22.46
C THR A 8 16.68 -34.12 22.03
N ARG A 9 17.59 -34.10 21.06
CA ARG A 9 18.02 -32.87 20.37
C ARG A 9 16.83 -32.37 19.58
N GLU A 10 16.12 -31.35 20.10
CA GLU A 10 15.16 -30.63 19.28
C GLU A 10 15.86 -30.08 18.03
N PRO A 11 15.27 -30.25 16.84
CA PRO A 11 15.82 -29.63 15.63
C PRO A 11 15.79 -28.14 15.86
N SER A 12 16.96 -27.52 16.02
CA SER A 12 17.13 -26.09 15.96
C SER A 12 16.62 -25.66 14.58
N VAL A 13 15.40 -25.08 14.54
CA VAL A 13 14.92 -24.36 13.36
C VAL A 13 15.92 -23.23 13.15
N GLU A 14 16.84 -23.46 12.25
CA GLU A 14 17.77 -22.46 11.77
C GLU A 14 16.90 -21.40 11.05
N VAL A 15 16.46 -20.42 11.84
CA VAL A 15 15.81 -19.23 11.29
C VAL A 15 16.89 -18.55 10.45
N VAL A 16 16.90 -18.87 9.16
CA VAL A 16 17.69 -18.17 8.16
C VAL A 16 17.35 -16.70 8.34
N ALA A 17 18.20 -15.99 9.06
CA ALA A 17 18.10 -14.55 9.14
C ALA A 17 18.26 -14.02 7.70
N PRO A 18 17.29 -13.31 7.14
CA PRO A 18 17.50 -12.62 5.89
C PRO A 18 18.60 -11.60 6.15
N GLY A 19 19.82 -11.93 5.71
CA GLY A 19 20.96 -11.05 5.71
C GLY A 19 20.73 -9.96 4.66
N HIS A 20 19.93 -8.97 5.01
CA HIS A 20 19.82 -7.77 4.20
C HIS A 20 20.39 -6.59 5.00
N ASP A 21 21.36 -5.95 4.35
CA ASP A 21 22.09 -4.79 4.78
C ASP A 21 21.17 -3.75 5.45
N THR A 22 21.39 -3.51 6.72
CA THR A 22 20.87 -2.35 7.46
C THR A 22 21.58 -1.04 7.02
N GLY A 23 22.13 -1.05 5.80
CA GLY A 23 22.91 0.02 5.22
C GLY A 23 22.10 0.98 4.37
N ARG A 24 22.81 1.73 3.52
CA ARG A 24 22.26 2.73 2.60
C ARG A 24 21.13 2.23 1.72
N GLY A 25 21.06 0.93 1.41
CA GLY A 25 19.99 0.31 0.63
C GLY A 25 18.64 0.32 1.35
N ALA A 26 18.60 -0.10 2.60
CA ALA A 26 17.37 -0.13 3.41
C ALA A 26 16.81 1.29 3.63
N SER A 27 17.67 2.27 3.91
CA SER A 27 17.25 3.67 4.04
C SER A 27 16.65 4.23 2.74
N ARG A 28 17.24 3.89 1.59
CA ARG A 28 16.68 4.28 0.29
C ARG A 28 15.29 3.67 0.05
N VAL A 29 15.12 2.40 0.37
CA VAL A 29 13.83 1.71 0.25
C VAL A 29 12.80 2.40 1.14
N LEU A 30 13.13 2.69 2.39
CA LEU A 30 12.24 3.39 3.31
C LEU A 30 11.83 4.76 2.79
N VAL A 31 12.78 5.60 2.42
CA VAL A 31 12.48 6.95 1.91
C VAL A 31 11.62 6.88 0.63
N MET A 32 12.01 6.05 -0.33
CA MET A 32 11.28 5.96 -1.60
C MET A 32 9.88 5.38 -1.42
N SER A 33 9.71 4.36 -0.57
CA SER A 33 8.40 3.78 -0.30
C SER A 33 7.51 4.74 0.48
N THR A 34 8.06 5.50 1.43
CA THR A 34 7.32 6.52 2.20
C THR A 34 6.85 7.65 1.27
N LEU A 35 7.74 8.19 0.43
CA LEU A 35 7.36 9.22 -0.54
C LEU A 35 6.29 8.73 -1.52
N ALA A 36 6.46 7.52 -2.06
CA ALA A 36 5.46 6.93 -2.94
C ALA A 36 4.11 6.75 -2.22
N PHE A 37 4.14 6.29 -0.97
CA PHE A 37 2.94 6.14 -0.15
C PHE A 37 2.27 7.48 0.13
N THR A 38 3.02 8.51 0.53
CA THR A 38 2.49 9.86 0.77
C THR A 38 1.75 10.40 -0.45
N VAL A 39 2.37 10.31 -1.63
CA VAL A 39 1.74 10.78 -2.88
C VAL A 39 0.48 9.96 -3.21
N MET A 40 0.56 8.64 -3.13
CA MET A 40 -0.58 7.76 -3.43
C MET A 40 -1.71 7.93 -2.41
N PHE A 41 -1.38 8.14 -1.15
CA PHE A 41 -2.35 8.38 -0.09
C PHE A 41 -3.06 9.72 -0.29
N ALA A 42 -2.32 10.77 -0.67
CA ALA A 42 -2.92 12.05 -1.04
C ALA A 42 -3.87 11.93 -2.23
N VAL A 43 -3.50 11.17 -3.26
CA VAL A 43 -4.37 10.88 -4.41
C VAL A 43 -5.60 10.06 -3.99
N TRP A 44 -5.44 9.10 -3.09
CA TRP A 44 -6.56 8.30 -2.58
C TRP A 44 -7.56 9.13 -1.79
N LEU A 45 -7.08 10.09 -0.99
CA LEU A 45 -7.91 11.00 -0.20
C LEU A 45 -8.49 12.18 -0.99
N MET A 46 -8.11 12.35 -2.25
CA MET A 46 -8.51 13.54 -3.02
C MET A 46 -10.03 13.69 -3.13
N PHE A 47 -10.80 12.59 -3.18
CA PHE A 47 -12.27 12.66 -3.20
C PHE A 47 -12.87 13.19 -1.91
N GLY A 48 -12.20 13.02 -0.77
CA GLY A 48 -12.60 13.64 0.50
C GLY A 48 -12.43 15.16 0.50
N ILE A 49 -11.42 15.66 -0.23
CA ILE A 49 -11.09 17.09 -0.28
C ILE A 49 -11.78 17.77 -1.47
N LEU A 50 -11.65 17.18 -2.67
CA LEU A 50 -12.18 17.73 -3.92
C LEU A 50 -13.65 17.35 -4.16
N GLY A 51 -14.20 16.43 -3.36
CA GLY A 51 -15.57 15.96 -3.52
C GLY A 51 -16.60 17.08 -3.41
N ILE A 52 -16.44 18.03 -2.49
CA ILE A 52 -17.35 19.15 -2.30
C ILE A 52 -17.38 20.10 -3.52
N PRO A 53 -16.23 20.58 -4.05
CA PRO A 53 -16.22 21.34 -5.31
C PRO A 53 -16.84 20.58 -6.48
N ILE A 54 -16.47 19.31 -6.68
CA ILE A 54 -16.98 18.45 -7.75
C ILE A 54 -18.51 18.26 -7.64
N GLN A 55 -19.01 18.05 -6.41
CA GLN A 55 -20.44 17.94 -6.13
C GLN A 55 -21.21 19.17 -6.59
N LYS A 56 -20.69 20.37 -6.27
CA LYS A 56 -21.31 21.64 -6.65
C LYS A 56 -21.27 21.87 -8.16
N GLU A 57 -20.17 21.54 -8.82
CA GLU A 57 -19.98 21.73 -10.26
C GLU A 57 -20.89 20.82 -11.08
N LEU A 58 -21.05 19.57 -10.66
CA LEU A 58 -21.85 18.57 -11.37
C LEU A 58 -23.28 18.41 -10.83
N GLY A 59 -23.65 19.17 -9.78
CA GLY A 59 -24.98 19.10 -9.18
C GLY A 59 -25.30 17.74 -8.52
N LEU A 60 -24.29 17.08 -7.97
CA LEU A 60 -24.45 15.76 -7.35
C LEU A 60 -25.12 15.86 -5.97
N SER A 61 -25.92 14.87 -5.65
CA SER A 61 -26.47 14.71 -4.31
C SER A 61 -25.40 14.23 -3.31
N ASP A 62 -25.66 14.41 -2.01
CA ASP A 62 -24.77 13.89 -0.94
C ASP A 62 -24.62 12.38 -1.00
N VAL A 63 -25.65 11.66 -1.43
CA VAL A 63 -25.66 10.22 -1.59
C VAL A 63 -24.70 9.81 -2.71
N GLU A 64 -24.73 10.51 -3.86
CA GLU A 64 -23.85 10.23 -4.98
C GLU A 64 -22.37 10.48 -4.64
N LEU A 65 -22.08 11.58 -3.93
CA LEU A 65 -20.73 11.85 -3.44
C LEU A 65 -20.26 10.77 -2.46
N SER A 66 -21.13 10.31 -1.57
CA SER A 66 -20.83 9.24 -0.63
C SER A 66 -20.52 7.92 -1.33
N TRP A 67 -21.23 7.59 -2.41
CA TRP A 67 -20.94 6.42 -3.24
C TRP A 67 -19.59 6.51 -3.94
N ILE A 68 -19.23 7.66 -4.48
CA ILE A 68 -17.90 7.88 -5.11
C ILE A 68 -16.80 7.57 -4.10
N THR A 69 -16.90 8.13 -2.90
CA THR A 69 -15.93 7.91 -1.83
C THR A 69 -15.90 6.45 -1.35
N ALA A 70 -17.07 5.85 -1.17
CA ALA A 70 -17.18 4.45 -0.74
C ALA A 70 -16.57 3.48 -1.73
N VAL A 71 -16.77 3.67 -3.03
CA VAL A 71 -16.21 2.83 -4.09
C VAL A 71 -14.68 2.92 -4.14
N ALA A 72 -14.11 4.12 -3.95
CA ALA A 72 -12.67 4.29 -3.85
C ALA A 72 -12.08 3.52 -2.65
N VAL A 73 -12.75 3.58 -1.49
CA VAL A 73 -12.32 2.85 -0.28
C VAL A 73 -12.48 1.33 -0.45
N LEU A 74 -13.57 0.87 -1.06
CA LEU A 74 -13.82 -0.55 -1.32
C LEU A 74 -12.72 -1.16 -2.19
N ASN A 75 -12.35 -0.51 -3.27
CA ASN A 75 -11.26 -1.01 -4.12
C ASN A 75 -9.93 -1.10 -3.35
N GLY A 76 -9.58 -0.07 -2.59
CA GLY A 76 -8.40 -0.08 -1.72
C GLY A 76 -8.40 -1.19 -0.67
N SER A 77 -9.56 -1.74 -0.33
CA SER A 77 -9.68 -2.86 0.62
C SER A 77 -9.59 -4.22 -0.07
N ILE A 78 -10.28 -4.39 -1.20
CA ILE A 78 -10.37 -5.68 -1.92
C ILE A 78 -9.01 -6.12 -2.45
N TRP A 79 -8.26 -5.21 -3.08
CA TRP A 79 -6.97 -5.53 -3.69
C TRP A 79 -5.79 -5.55 -2.71
N ARG A 80 -6.02 -5.28 -1.44
CA ARG A 80 -4.96 -5.24 -0.42
C ARG A 80 -4.22 -6.57 -0.27
N LEU A 81 -4.94 -7.67 -0.21
CA LEU A 81 -4.34 -9.01 -0.13
C LEU A 81 -3.59 -9.41 -1.42
N PRO A 82 -4.19 -9.34 -2.61
CA PRO A 82 -3.48 -9.62 -3.87
C PRO A 82 -2.24 -8.76 -4.06
N ALA A 83 -2.29 -7.46 -3.72
CA ALA A 83 -1.15 -6.55 -3.85
C ALA A 83 0.00 -6.93 -2.91
N GLY A 84 -0.29 -7.32 -1.67
CA GLY A 84 0.70 -7.85 -0.73
C GLY A 84 1.37 -9.13 -1.27
N MET A 85 0.57 -10.11 -1.70
CA MET A 85 1.09 -11.36 -2.27
C MET A 85 1.93 -11.14 -3.53
N LEU A 86 1.54 -10.17 -4.37
CA LEU A 86 2.29 -9.81 -5.56
C LEU A 86 3.64 -9.19 -5.19
N THR A 87 3.68 -8.40 -4.13
CA THR A 87 4.91 -7.80 -3.59
C THR A 87 5.91 -8.87 -3.17
N ASP A 88 5.44 -9.92 -2.52
CA ASP A 88 6.29 -11.04 -2.10
C ASP A 88 6.87 -11.83 -3.29
N ARG A 89 6.12 -11.91 -4.40
CA ARG A 89 6.51 -12.67 -5.59
C ARG A 89 7.45 -11.92 -6.54
N ILE A 90 7.14 -10.68 -6.86
CA ILE A 90 7.85 -9.91 -7.89
C ILE A 90 8.67 -8.73 -7.35
N GLY A 91 8.58 -8.48 -6.04
CA GLY A 91 9.31 -7.44 -5.32
C GLY A 91 8.59 -6.09 -5.27
N GLY A 92 8.70 -5.42 -4.11
CA GLY A 92 7.98 -4.17 -3.80
C GLY A 92 8.24 -3.04 -4.79
N ARG A 93 9.47 -2.88 -5.30
CA ARG A 93 9.82 -1.83 -6.26
C ARG A 93 8.96 -1.91 -7.54
N LYS A 94 8.84 -3.10 -8.13
CA LYS A 94 8.10 -3.28 -9.39
C LYS A 94 6.61 -3.04 -9.18
N VAL A 95 6.06 -3.57 -8.08
CA VAL A 95 4.65 -3.38 -7.73
C VAL A 95 4.35 -1.91 -7.48
N THR A 96 5.19 -1.19 -6.74
CA THR A 96 5.03 0.26 -6.49
C THR A 96 5.02 1.06 -7.78
N ILE A 97 5.98 0.81 -8.70
CA ILE A 97 6.02 1.50 -10.00
C ILE A 97 4.76 1.22 -10.83
N PHE A 98 4.33 -0.04 -10.87
CA PHE A 98 3.10 -0.43 -11.56
C PHE A 98 1.87 0.28 -10.98
N MET A 99 1.76 0.34 -9.66
CA MET A 99 0.64 1.02 -9.00
C MET A 99 0.64 2.53 -9.25
N LEU A 100 1.80 3.18 -9.17
CA LEU A 100 1.94 4.61 -9.47
C LEU A 100 1.49 4.91 -10.92
N ALA A 101 1.98 4.12 -11.89
CA ALA A 101 1.63 4.31 -13.29
C ALA A 101 0.12 4.07 -13.56
N THR A 102 -0.44 3.00 -12.99
CA THR A 102 -1.87 2.66 -13.17
C THR A 102 -2.81 3.67 -12.51
N THR A 103 -2.40 4.28 -11.40
CA THR A 103 -3.23 5.25 -10.68
C THR A 103 -3.10 6.66 -11.26
N ALA A 104 -1.94 7.02 -11.81
CA ALA A 104 -1.70 8.35 -12.39
C ALA A 104 -2.67 8.66 -13.54
N ILE A 105 -2.98 7.68 -14.38
CA ILE A 105 -3.88 7.84 -15.53
C ILE A 105 -5.30 8.21 -15.08
N PRO A 106 -6.01 7.40 -14.27
CA PRO A 106 -7.37 7.77 -13.84
C PRO A 106 -7.39 9.03 -12.96
N ALA A 107 -6.37 9.27 -12.13
CA ALA A 107 -6.27 10.49 -11.33
C ALA A 107 -6.24 11.75 -12.20
N PHE A 108 -5.52 11.72 -13.33
CA PHE A 108 -5.51 12.82 -14.29
C PHE A 108 -6.90 13.04 -14.94
N PHE A 109 -7.62 11.96 -15.24
CA PHE A 109 -8.94 12.05 -15.84
C PHE A 109 -10.04 12.50 -14.88
N VAL A 110 -9.85 12.43 -13.56
CA VAL A 110 -10.81 12.98 -12.59
C VAL A 110 -11.04 14.46 -12.83
N ALA A 111 -10.00 15.23 -13.16
CA ALA A 111 -10.13 16.65 -13.48
C ALA A 111 -10.92 16.96 -14.76
N LYS A 112 -11.20 15.95 -15.58
CA LYS A 112 -11.97 16.06 -16.84
C LYS A 112 -13.33 15.35 -16.77
N ALA A 113 -13.66 14.81 -15.60
CA ALA A 113 -14.92 14.10 -15.43
C ALA A 113 -16.10 15.07 -15.50
N ASN A 114 -17.07 14.73 -16.33
CA ASN A 114 -18.27 15.54 -16.58
C ASN A 114 -19.58 14.79 -16.27
N SER A 115 -19.50 13.62 -15.67
CA SER A 115 -20.66 12.84 -15.28
C SER A 115 -20.42 12.01 -14.04
N TYR A 116 -21.48 11.72 -13.28
CA TYR A 116 -21.45 10.88 -12.10
C TYR A 116 -20.86 9.47 -12.37
N VAL A 117 -21.31 8.83 -13.46
CA VAL A 117 -20.85 7.49 -13.82
C VAL A 117 -19.35 7.48 -14.13
N MET A 118 -18.86 8.49 -14.84
CA MET A 118 -17.43 8.63 -15.11
C MET A 118 -16.63 8.80 -13.82
N LEU A 119 -17.10 9.63 -12.88
CA LEU A 119 -16.47 9.80 -11.58
C LEU A 119 -16.47 8.51 -10.77
N LEU A 120 -17.53 7.73 -10.80
CA LEU A 120 -17.63 6.47 -10.09
C LEU A 120 -16.59 5.46 -10.58
N ILE A 121 -16.42 5.36 -11.91
CA ILE A 121 -15.41 4.49 -12.53
C ILE A 121 -14.00 4.98 -12.18
N LEU A 122 -13.76 6.28 -12.29
CA LEU A 122 -12.46 6.86 -11.96
C LEU A 122 -12.12 6.71 -10.47
N ALA A 123 -13.11 6.89 -9.57
CA ALA A 123 -12.95 6.67 -8.14
C ALA A 123 -12.59 5.21 -7.83
N PHE A 124 -13.23 4.25 -8.51
CA PHE A 124 -12.86 2.85 -8.39
C PHE A 124 -11.41 2.61 -8.81
N LEU A 125 -10.97 3.14 -9.94
CA LEU A 125 -9.60 2.98 -10.43
C LEU A 125 -8.57 3.69 -9.54
N VAL A 126 -8.86 4.91 -9.09
CA VAL A 126 -8.01 5.68 -8.16
C VAL A 126 -7.94 5.00 -6.79
N GLY A 127 -9.01 4.34 -6.37
CA GLY A 127 -9.05 3.56 -5.14
C GLY A 127 -7.94 2.52 -5.01
N PHE A 128 -7.39 2.06 -6.15
CA PHE A 128 -6.24 1.17 -6.20
C PHE A 128 -5.00 1.74 -5.49
N ALA A 129 -4.88 3.07 -5.40
CA ALA A 129 -3.82 3.77 -4.67
C ALA A 129 -3.72 3.37 -3.19
N GLY A 130 -4.85 3.11 -2.53
CA GLY A 130 -4.90 2.70 -1.12
C GLY A 130 -4.19 1.38 -0.82
N ASN A 131 -3.93 0.56 -1.85
CA ASN A 131 -3.23 -0.72 -1.68
C ASN A 131 -1.71 -0.55 -1.49
N LEU A 132 -1.15 0.62 -1.79
CA LEU A 132 0.29 0.85 -1.64
C LEU A 132 0.74 0.75 -0.18
N PHE A 133 -0.16 0.92 0.77
CA PHE A 133 0.12 0.67 2.18
C PHE A 133 0.58 -0.77 2.43
N SER A 134 -0.15 -1.77 1.90
CA SER A 134 0.22 -3.19 2.05
C SER A 134 1.51 -3.54 1.33
N VAL A 135 1.70 -2.99 0.13
CA VAL A 135 2.94 -3.15 -0.65
C VAL A 135 4.14 -2.57 0.09
N GLY A 136 4.01 -1.38 0.64
CA GLY A 136 5.07 -0.73 1.38
C GLY A 136 5.42 -1.44 2.69
N ILE A 137 4.43 -1.96 3.42
CA ILE A 137 4.68 -2.79 4.62
C ILE A 137 5.49 -4.03 4.23
N ALA A 138 5.06 -4.81 3.24
CA ALA A 138 5.75 -6.01 2.80
C ALA A 138 7.16 -5.68 2.28
N TRP A 139 7.30 -4.62 1.50
CA TRP A 139 8.59 -4.20 0.97
C TRP A 139 9.57 -3.75 2.06
N ASN A 140 9.16 -2.92 3.01
CA ASN A 140 10.01 -2.50 4.12
C ASN A 140 10.31 -3.67 5.06
N ALA A 141 9.35 -4.55 5.34
CA ALA A 141 9.55 -5.73 6.16
C ALA A 141 10.62 -6.68 5.60
N ALA A 142 10.74 -6.78 4.28
CA ALA A 142 11.77 -7.60 3.61
C ALA A 142 13.20 -7.01 3.73
N TRP A 143 13.33 -5.68 3.94
CA TRP A 143 14.62 -5.00 4.01
C TRP A 143 15.12 -4.72 5.43
N TYR A 144 14.20 -4.71 6.41
CA TYR A 144 14.53 -4.44 7.80
C TYR A 144 14.42 -5.70 8.66
N GLY A 145 15.48 -6.04 9.38
CA GLY A 145 15.48 -7.12 10.35
C GLY A 145 14.50 -6.84 11.50
N ARG A 146 14.01 -7.90 12.17
CA ARG A 146 12.98 -7.83 13.23
C ARG A 146 13.19 -6.73 14.28
N ARG A 147 14.44 -6.47 14.63
CA ARG A 147 14.81 -5.48 15.66
C ARG A 147 14.53 -4.03 15.25
N ARG A 148 14.62 -3.71 13.95
CA ARG A 148 14.41 -2.36 13.41
C ARG A 148 13.13 -2.23 12.55
N GLN A 149 12.43 -3.32 12.34
CA GLN A 149 11.24 -3.37 11.51
C GLN A 149 10.13 -2.46 12.05
N GLY A 150 9.91 -2.43 13.38
CA GLY A 150 8.91 -1.55 14.00
C GLY A 150 9.18 -0.07 13.72
N PHE A 151 10.44 0.37 13.81
CA PHE A 151 10.84 1.74 13.46
C PHE A 151 10.57 2.05 11.98
N ALA A 152 11.01 1.16 11.07
CA ALA A 152 10.82 1.37 9.65
C ALA A 152 9.35 1.43 9.25
N LEU A 153 8.52 0.54 9.80
CA LEU A 153 7.08 0.54 9.54
C LEU A 153 6.37 1.75 10.16
N GLY A 154 6.85 2.23 11.32
CA GLY A 154 6.36 3.47 11.94
C GLY A 154 6.64 4.69 11.08
N VAL A 155 7.87 4.83 10.57
CA VAL A 155 8.25 5.92 9.65
C VAL A 155 7.47 5.83 8.35
N PHE A 156 7.35 4.65 7.77
CA PHE A 156 6.57 4.43 6.56
C PHE A 156 5.09 4.80 6.75
N GLY A 157 4.49 4.40 7.86
CA GLY A 157 3.08 4.68 8.16
C GLY A 157 2.79 6.13 8.55
N ALA A 158 3.81 6.94 8.84
CA ALA A 158 3.69 8.36 9.12
C ALA A 158 3.65 9.23 7.84
N GLY A 159 4.04 8.68 6.68
CA GLY A 159 3.93 9.34 5.37
C GLY A 159 2.53 9.26 4.84
#